data_fd8282f908dbd6286c3da37cf0ff3856
#
_entry.id   fd8282f908dbd6286c3da37cf0ff3856
#
_cell.length_a   1.000
_cell.length_b   1.000
_cell.length_c   1.000
_cell.angle_alpha   90.00
_cell.angle_beta   90.00
_cell.angle_gamma   90.00
#
_symmetry.space_group_name_H-M   'P 1'
#
loop_
_entity.id
_entity.type
_entity.pdbx_description
1 polymer ?
#
loop_
_entity_poly.entity_id
_entity_poly.type
_entity_poly.pdbx_seq_one_letter_code
_entity_poly.pdbx_strand_id
1 'polypeptide(L)'
;RIQRQKATVLLLGPGLGYTAQSMARAAETRTLVQTLLPGFAGSAVLDADGLNAAADLLQAEKTLHPMGELILTPHPGEMARLTGLSAAAIHADREGTALRFARAWNAVVVLKGAQTVIAAPDGRCRMNPTGNPGLSRGGSGDVLAGMTSALLACGLPAFEAAVCAVYLHGAAADRAAAVHGEAGMLPHDLFAALGTLFAENGR
;
A
#
# COMPACT_ATOMS: atom_id res chain seq x y z
N ARG A 1 -22.81 4.95 9.57
CA ARG A 1 -23.19 4.40 8.24
C ARG A 1 -22.17 4.88 7.21
N ILE A 2 -21.36 3.98 6.70
CA ILE A 2 -20.43 4.29 5.59
C ILE A 2 -21.29 4.48 4.32
N GLN A 3 -21.18 5.66 3.67
CA GLN A 3 -21.91 5.91 2.40
C GLN A 3 -21.19 5.18 1.25
N ARG A 4 -21.36 3.86 1.18
CA ARG A 4 -20.74 3.00 0.16
C ARG A 4 -21.13 3.39 -1.29
N GLN A 5 -22.29 4.00 -1.49
CA GLN A 5 -22.86 4.26 -2.83
C GLN A 5 -22.20 5.41 -3.59
N LYS A 6 -21.35 6.22 -2.93
CA LYS A 6 -20.64 7.35 -3.57
C LYS A 6 -19.12 7.19 -3.59
N ALA A 7 -18.58 6.19 -2.89
CA ALA A 7 -17.14 5.96 -2.87
C ALA A 7 -16.71 5.19 -4.12
N THR A 8 -15.68 5.66 -4.80
CA THR A 8 -15.06 5.00 -5.97
C THR A 8 -13.87 4.15 -5.57
N VAL A 9 -13.20 4.50 -4.48
CA VAL A 9 -12.05 3.77 -3.93
C VAL A 9 -12.21 3.60 -2.44
N LEU A 10 -11.81 2.44 -1.93
CA LEU A 10 -11.79 2.09 -0.52
C LEU A 10 -10.35 1.91 -0.05
N LEU A 11 -9.90 2.71 0.90
CA LEU A 11 -8.65 2.50 1.62
C LEU A 11 -8.96 1.88 2.99
N LEU A 12 -8.39 0.71 3.26
CA LEU A 12 -8.55 0.01 4.55
C LEU A 12 -7.19 -0.34 5.13
N GLY A 13 -7.01 -0.03 6.42
CA GLY A 13 -5.85 -0.50 7.17
C GLY A 13 -5.21 0.51 8.09
N PRO A 14 -4.74 1.67 7.61
CA PRO A 14 -4.10 2.65 8.49
C PRO A 14 -4.94 2.95 9.73
N GLY A 15 -4.36 2.80 10.93
CA GLY A 15 -4.98 3.17 12.19
C GLY A 15 -6.14 2.29 12.68
N LEU A 16 -6.43 1.14 12.07
CA LEU A 16 -7.52 0.26 12.52
C LEU A 16 -7.21 -0.48 13.83
N GLY A 17 -5.94 -0.61 14.21
CA GLY A 17 -5.53 -1.16 15.51
C GLY A 17 -5.54 -2.69 15.57
N TYR A 18 -4.99 -3.34 14.58
CA TYR A 18 -4.76 -4.80 14.59
C TYR A 18 -3.54 -5.13 15.43
N THR A 19 -3.72 -5.40 16.72
CA THR A 19 -2.61 -5.72 17.62
C THR A 19 -2.79 -7.09 18.27
N ALA A 20 -1.66 -7.79 18.51
CA ALA A 20 -1.67 -9.05 19.23
C ALA A 20 -2.15 -8.90 20.70
N GLN A 21 -2.02 -7.71 21.26
CA GLN A 21 -2.47 -7.37 22.61
C GLN A 21 -4.00 -7.19 22.72
N SER A 22 -4.70 -6.99 21.59
CA SER A 22 -6.15 -6.83 21.58
C SER A 22 -6.80 -7.74 20.54
N MET A 23 -7.10 -8.97 20.97
CA MET A 23 -7.81 -9.94 20.10
C MET A 23 -9.19 -9.45 19.68
N ALA A 24 -9.89 -8.68 20.53
CA ALA A 24 -11.17 -8.08 20.20
C ALA A 24 -11.03 -7.10 19.03
N ARG A 25 -10.04 -6.19 19.10
CA ARG A 25 -9.79 -5.21 18.04
C ARG A 25 -9.37 -5.89 16.72
N ALA A 26 -8.54 -6.92 16.80
CA ALA A 26 -8.17 -7.71 15.63
C ALA A 26 -9.38 -8.41 14.99
N ALA A 27 -10.31 -8.93 15.80
CA ALA A 27 -11.55 -9.54 15.30
C ALA A 27 -12.47 -8.50 14.64
N GLU A 28 -12.60 -7.30 15.22
CA GLU A 28 -13.35 -6.19 14.62
C GLU A 28 -12.76 -5.77 13.28
N THR A 29 -11.44 -5.63 13.19
CA THR A 29 -10.75 -5.27 11.94
C THR A 29 -10.94 -6.34 10.87
N ARG A 30 -10.84 -7.64 11.21
CA ARG A 30 -11.15 -8.73 10.28
C ARG A 30 -12.60 -8.67 9.78
N THR A 31 -13.55 -8.49 10.69
CA THR A 31 -14.96 -8.35 10.34
C THR A 31 -15.19 -7.15 9.42
N LEU A 32 -14.53 -6.02 9.69
CA LEU A 32 -14.62 -4.82 8.85
C LEU A 32 -14.13 -5.10 7.43
N VAL A 33 -12.92 -5.67 7.28
CA VAL A 33 -12.34 -6.00 5.97
C VAL A 33 -13.23 -7.01 5.23
N GLN A 34 -13.64 -8.10 5.89
CA GLN A 34 -14.48 -9.13 5.32
C GLN A 34 -15.87 -8.62 4.90
N THR A 35 -16.39 -7.60 5.59
CA THR A 35 -17.71 -7.05 5.28
C THR A 35 -17.66 -5.98 4.20
N LEU A 36 -16.60 -5.15 4.18
CA LEU A 36 -16.55 -4.01 3.28
C LEU A 36 -15.95 -4.35 1.94
N LEU A 37 -14.93 -5.20 1.88
CA LEU A 37 -14.17 -5.43 0.67
C LEU A 37 -14.93 -6.29 -0.36
N PRO A 38 -15.46 -7.48 -0.04
CA PRO A 38 -16.25 -8.24 -0.99
C PRO A 38 -17.54 -7.49 -1.37
N GLY A 39 -17.79 -7.37 -2.66
CA GLY A 39 -18.97 -6.66 -3.17
C GLY A 39 -18.88 -5.14 -3.11
N PHE A 40 -17.72 -4.56 -2.78
CA PHE A 40 -17.48 -3.14 -3.02
C PHE A 40 -17.37 -2.90 -4.53
N ALA A 41 -18.20 -2.00 -5.05
CA ALA A 41 -18.33 -1.79 -6.51
C ALA A 41 -17.12 -1.09 -7.15
N GLY A 42 -16.29 -0.41 -6.34
CA GLY A 42 -15.07 0.29 -6.78
C GLY A 42 -13.82 -0.53 -6.55
N SER A 43 -12.68 0.11 -6.66
CA SER A 43 -11.36 -0.45 -6.40
C SER A 43 -10.93 -0.24 -4.94
N ALA A 44 -9.95 -1.01 -4.46
CA ALA A 44 -9.52 -0.93 -3.07
C ALA A 44 -8.00 -0.94 -2.91
N VAL A 45 -7.54 -0.30 -1.84
CA VAL A 45 -6.16 -0.34 -1.35
C VAL A 45 -6.16 -0.90 0.07
N LEU A 46 -5.35 -1.93 0.32
CA LEU A 46 -5.10 -2.46 1.66
C LEU A 46 -3.66 -2.15 2.09
N ASP A 47 -3.52 -1.59 3.29
CA ASP A 47 -2.23 -1.30 3.94
C ASP A 47 -2.27 -1.66 5.42
N ALA A 48 -1.14 -1.77 6.08
CA ALA A 48 -1.00 -1.92 7.52
C ALA A 48 -1.97 -2.98 8.12
N ASP A 49 -2.85 -2.56 9.03
CA ASP A 49 -3.78 -3.47 9.72
C ASP A 49 -4.79 -4.14 8.79
N GLY A 50 -5.09 -3.52 7.65
CA GLY A 50 -5.89 -4.14 6.59
C GLY A 50 -5.19 -5.36 5.97
N LEU A 51 -3.87 -5.29 5.78
CA LEU A 51 -3.06 -6.40 5.29
C LEU A 51 -2.95 -7.51 6.34
N ASN A 52 -2.83 -7.15 7.62
CA ASN A 52 -2.81 -8.11 8.71
C ASN A 52 -4.13 -8.89 8.80
N ALA A 53 -5.27 -8.19 8.67
CA ALA A 53 -6.57 -8.83 8.63
C ALA A 53 -6.76 -9.69 7.37
N ALA A 54 -6.25 -9.22 6.22
CA ALA A 54 -6.28 -9.97 4.97
C ALA A 54 -5.49 -11.28 5.07
N ALA A 55 -4.33 -11.28 5.73
CA ALA A 55 -3.54 -12.48 5.93
C ALA A 55 -4.33 -13.58 6.67
N ASP A 56 -5.01 -13.24 7.76
CA ASP A 56 -5.84 -14.18 8.51
C ASP A 56 -7.03 -14.70 7.67
N LEU A 57 -7.65 -13.81 6.88
CA LEU A 57 -8.79 -14.17 6.04
C LEU A 57 -8.39 -15.05 4.88
N LEU A 58 -7.22 -14.82 4.25
CA LEU A 58 -6.67 -15.68 3.21
C LEU A 58 -6.31 -17.07 3.74
N GLN A 59 -5.76 -17.16 4.95
CA GLN A 59 -5.51 -18.45 5.62
C GLN A 59 -6.80 -19.21 5.91
N ALA A 60 -7.92 -18.51 6.09
CA ALA A 60 -9.25 -19.09 6.25
C ALA A 60 -9.99 -19.28 4.91
N GLU A 61 -9.29 -19.23 3.78
CA GLU A 61 -9.82 -19.40 2.42
C GLU A 61 -10.98 -18.46 2.06
N LYS A 62 -10.96 -17.23 2.63
CA LYS A 62 -11.97 -16.21 2.33
C LYS A 62 -11.58 -15.39 1.11
N THR A 63 -12.55 -15.07 0.28
CA THR A 63 -12.37 -14.16 -0.86
C THR A 63 -12.27 -12.71 -0.38
N LEU A 64 -11.27 -11.99 -0.87
CA LEU A 64 -10.98 -10.61 -0.46
C LEU A 64 -10.98 -9.63 -1.64
N HIS A 65 -11.68 -9.94 -2.73
CA HIS A 65 -11.69 -9.07 -3.89
C HIS A 65 -12.87 -8.08 -3.86
N PRO A 66 -12.61 -6.77 -4.13
CA PRO A 66 -13.67 -5.85 -4.56
C PRO A 66 -14.13 -6.22 -5.98
N MET A 67 -15.15 -5.55 -6.49
CA MET A 67 -15.58 -5.72 -7.89
C MET A 67 -14.61 -5.05 -8.87
N GLY A 68 -13.89 -4.01 -8.42
CA GLY A 68 -12.83 -3.34 -9.16
C GLY A 68 -11.45 -3.92 -8.88
N GLU A 69 -10.41 -3.10 -9.04
CA GLU A 69 -9.02 -3.49 -8.85
C GLU A 69 -8.60 -3.47 -7.37
N LEU A 70 -7.64 -4.31 -7.02
CA LEU A 70 -7.09 -4.39 -5.66
C LEU A 70 -5.59 -4.05 -5.68
N ILE A 71 -5.17 -3.18 -4.77
CA ILE A 71 -3.75 -2.87 -4.52
C ILE A 71 -3.42 -3.24 -3.07
N LEU A 72 -2.33 -3.96 -2.89
CA LEU A 72 -1.76 -4.33 -1.60
C LEU A 72 -0.41 -3.64 -1.44
N THR A 73 -0.17 -2.98 -0.30
CA THR A 73 1.07 -2.20 -0.07
C THR A 73 1.92 -2.76 1.09
N PRO A 74 2.28 -4.06 1.09
CA PRO A 74 2.99 -4.66 2.20
C PRO A 74 4.45 -4.18 2.31
N HIS A 75 4.92 -3.96 3.54
CA HIS A 75 6.33 -4.02 3.84
C HIS A 75 6.79 -5.49 3.98
N PRO A 76 8.11 -5.82 4.01
CA PRO A 76 8.56 -7.21 4.04
C PRO A 76 7.97 -8.06 5.17
N GLY A 77 7.73 -7.48 6.35
CA GLY A 77 7.10 -8.20 7.48
C GLY A 77 5.63 -8.53 7.23
N GLU A 78 4.86 -7.61 6.65
CA GLU A 78 3.47 -7.84 6.23
C GLU A 78 3.42 -8.87 5.10
N MET A 79 4.36 -8.77 4.14
CA MET A 79 4.46 -9.75 3.06
C MET A 79 4.77 -11.16 3.58
N ALA A 80 5.65 -11.27 4.57
CA ALA A 80 5.94 -12.55 5.22
C ALA A 80 4.68 -13.15 5.87
N ARG A 81 3.88 -12.33 6.54
CA ARG A 81 2.62 -12.76 7.15
C ARG A 81 1.58 -13.19 6.10
N LEU A 82 1.44 -12.43 5.02
CA LEU A 82 0.52 -12.74 3.92
C LEU A 82 0.87 -14.03 3.20
N THR A 83 2.16 -14.31 3.02
CA THR A 83 2.66 -15.39 2.16
C THR A 83 3.09 -16.65 2.91
N GLY A 84 3.37 -16.54 4.22
CA GLY A 84 4.02 -17.59 5.00
C GLY A 84 5.52 -17.74 4.70
N LEU A 85 6.10 -16.92 3.83
CA LEU A 85 7.53 -16.94 3.52
C LEU A 85 8.35 -16.26 4.62
N SER A 86 9.61 -16.68 4.78
CA SER A 86 10.53 -15.95 5.67
C SER A 86 10.93 -14.59 5.06
N ALA A 87 11.25 -13.62 5.93
CA ALA A 87 11.76 -12.33 5.49
C ALA A 87 13.03 -12.49 4.63
N ALA A 88 13.90 -13.45 4.95
CA ALA A 88 15.10 -13.75 4.17
C ALA A 88 14.78 -14.22 2.76
N ALA A 89 13.78 -15.10 2.58
CA ALA A 89 13.34 -15.56 1.28
C ALA A 89 12.75 -14.41 0.43
N ILE A 90 11.95 -13.53 1.06
CA ILE A 90 11.41 -12.34 0.38
C ILE A 90 12.54 -11.39 -0.04
N HIS A 91 13.54 -11.18 0.83
CA HIS A 91 14.69 -10.32 0.51
C HIS A 91 15.55 -10.88 -0.63
N ALA A 92 15.72 -12.21 -0.69
CA ALA A 92 16.53 -12.86 -1.73
C ALA A 92 15.93 -12.73 -3.13
N ASP A 93 14.61 -12.67 -3.23
CA ASP A 93 13.90 -12.51 -4.51
C ASP A 93 12.64 -11.65 -4.32
N ARG A 94 12.81 -10.35 -4.24
CA ARG A 94 11.71 -9.40 -4.05
C ARG A 94 10.82 -9.30 -5.28
N GLU A 95 11.42 -9.26 -6.46
CA GLU A 95 10.70 -9.13 -7.72
C GLU A 95 9.89 -10.38 -8.03
N GLY A 96 10.50 -11.56 -7.99
CA GLY A 96 9.79 -12.83 -8.20
C GLY A 96 8.70 -13.07 -7.15
N THR A 97 8.96 -12.69 -5.89
CA THR A 97 7.94 -12.76 -4.83
C THR A 97 6.76 -11.85 -5.15
N ALA A 98 7.00 -10.59 -5.48
CA ALA A 98 5.92 -9.63 -5.79
C ALA A 98 5.11 -10.10 -7.00
N LEU A 99 5.75 -10.53 -8.10
CA LEU A 99 5.10 -11.04 -9.30
C LEU A 99 4.26 -12.31 -9.03
N ARG A 100 4.84 -13.26 -8.28
CA ARG A 100 4.15 -14.50 -7.93
C ARG A 100 2.83 -14.23 -7.20
N PHE A 101 2.88 -13.36 -6.20
CA PHE A 101 1.70 -13.10 -5.36
C PHE A 101 0.75 -12.08 -5.99
N ALA A 102 1.22 -11.17 -6.84
CA ALA A 102 0.34 -10.35 -7.67
C ALA A 102 -0.57 -11.22 -8.53
N ARG A 103 -0.02 -12.25 -9.18
CA ARG A 103 -0.79 -13.23 -9.97
C ARG A 103 -1.72 -14.07 -9.11
N ALA A 104 -1.21 -14.63 -8.01
CA ALA A 104 -1.97 -15.51 -7.13
C ALA A 104 -3.19 -14.83 -6.51
N TRP A 105 -3.05 -13.54 -6.15
CA TRP A 105 -4.12 -12.75 -5.54
C TRP A 105 -4.90 -11.90 -6.55
N ASN A 106 -4.54 -11.94 -7.83
CA ASN A 106 -5.09 -11.06 -8.87
C ASN A 106 -5.12 -9.58 -8.41
N ALA A 107 -4.02 -9.10 -7.84
CA ALA A 107 -3.90 -7.76 -7.23
C ALA A 107 -2.57 -7.12 -7.60
N VAL A 108 -2.51 -5.79 -7.64
CA VAL A 108 -1.24 -5.08 -7.70
C VAL A 108 -0.57 -5.17 -6.33
N VAL A 109 0.69 -5.61 -6.30
CA VAL A 109 1.50 -5.70 -5.08
C VAL A 109 2.57 -4.62 -5.10
N VAL A 110 2.57 -3.76 -4.09
CA VAL A 110 3.60 -2.75 -3.81
C VAL A 110 4.44 -3.25 -2.64
N LEU A 111 5.51 -3.98 -2.90
CA LEU A 111 6.42 -4.50 -1.87
C LEU A 111 7.36 -3.39 -1.43
N LYS A 112 7.01 -2.72 -0.33
CA LYS A 112 7.73 -1.57 0.24
C LYS A 112 9.16 -1.93 0.66
N GLY A 113 10.08 -0.96 0.60
CA GLY A 113 11.48 -1.05 1.02
C GLY A 113 12.39 -0.24 0.12
N ALA A 114 13.71 -0.30 0.36
CA ALA A 114 14.66 0.25 -0.60
C ALA A 114 14.39 -0.34 -1.98
N GLN A 115 14.26 0.52 -2.99
CA GLN A 115 13.82 0.10 -4.33
C GLN A 115 12.48 -0.65 -4.27
N THR A 116 11.42 0.01 -3.82
CA THR A 116 10.07 -0.56 -3.77
C THR A 116 9.71 -1.23 -5.10
N VAL A 117 9.24 -2.48 -5.03
CA VAL A 117 8.84 -3.27 -6.20
C VAL A 117 7.34 -3.17 -6.37
N ILE A 118 6.89 -2.83 -7.56
CA ILE A 118 5.46 -2.79 -7.95
C ILE A 118 5.23 -3.87 -9.00
N ALA A 119 4.36 -4.82 -8.72
CA ALA A 119 4.04 -5.93 -9.61
C ALA A 119 2.54 -6.03 -9.87
N ALA A 120 2.17 -6.29 -11.12
CA ALA A 120 0.79 -6.50 -11.55
C ALA A 120 0.49 -7.98 -11.88
N PRO A 121 -0.77 -8.41 -11.84
CA PRO A 121 -1.18 -9.78 -12.17
C PRO A 121 -0.81 -10.20 -13.60
N ASP A 122 -0.79 -9.25 -14.53
CA ASP A 122 -0.46 -9.47 -15.94
C ASP A 122 1.05 -9.66 -16.20
N GLY A 123 1.89 -9.53 -15.17
CA GLY A 123 3.34 -9.72 -15.25
C GLY A 123 4.14 -8.45 -15.41
N ARG A 124 3.51 -7.28 -15.51
CA ARG A 124 4.23 -6.00 -15.45
C ARG A 124 4.89 -5.84 -14.08
N CYS A 125 6.15 -5.40 -14.09
CA CYS A 125 6.91 -5.12 -12.87
C CYS A 125 7.72 -3.84 -13.03
N ARG A 126 7.85 -3.07 -11.95
CA ARG A 126 8.68 -1.87 -11.86
C ARG A 126 9.39 -1.82 -10.53
N MET A 127 10.62 -1.36 -10.55
CA MET A 127 11.40 -1.03 -9.36
C MET A 127 11.52 0.49 -9.25
N ASN A 128 11.18 1.03 -8.09
CA ASN A 128 11.18 2.47 -7.86
C ASN A 128 12.59 2.99 -7.54
N PRO A 129 13.10 4.02 -8.26
CA PRO A 129 14.43 4.56 -8.03
C PRO A 129 14.48 5.69 -6.98
N THR A 130 13.34 6.21 -6.51
CA THR A 130 13.26 7.38 -5.62
C THR A 130 13.05 6.99 -4.16
N GLY A 131 13.34 7.91 -3.25
CA GLY A 131 13.16 7.74 -1.83
C GLY A 131 14.46 7.47 -1.07
N ASN A 132 14.42 7.71 0.22
CA ASN A 132 15.57 7.62 1.10
C ASN A 132 15.19 6.97 2.45
N PRO A 133 16.17 6.63 3.31
CA PRO A 133 15.93 5.99 4.60
C PRO A 133 15.01 6.76 5.56
N GLY A 134 14.85 8.07 5.39
CA GLY A 134 13.92 8.90 6.18
C GLY A 134 12.46 8.43 6.09
N LEU A 135 12.11 7.71 5.02
CA LEU A 135 10.79 7.06 4.89
C LEU A 135 10.55 5.88 5.84
N SER A 136 11.57 5.39 6.55
CA SER A 136 11.43 4.31 7.52
C SER A 136 10.75 4.75 8.83
N ARG A 137 9.95 5.81 8.80
CA ARG A 137 9.19 6.35 9.94
C ARG A 137 7.72 5.94 9.88
N GLY A 138 7.13 5.74 11.06
CA GLY A 138 5.68 5.53 11.17
C GLY A 138 4.91 6.70 10.56
N GLY A 139 3.86 6.39 9.79
CA GLY A 139 3.06 7.34 9.04
C GLY A 139 3.49 7.55 7.58
N SER A 140 4.74 7.25 7.20
CA SER A 140 5.16 7.34 5.79
C SER A 140 4.38 6.40 4.88
N GLY A 141 4.08 5.18 5.36
CA GLY A 141 3.23 4.22 4.66
C GLY A 141 1.79 4.73 4.47
N ASP A 142 1.25 5.41 5.49
CA ASP A 142 -0.12 5.96 5.44
C ASP A 142 -0.23 7.03 4.35
N VAL A 143 0.81 7.88 4.20
CA VAL A 143 0.90 8.86 3.11
C VAL A 143 0.91 8.15 1.76
N LEU A 144 1.73 7.11 1.58
CA LEU A 144 1.78 6.33 0.34
C LEU A 144 0.43 5.69 0.01
N ALA A 145 -0.21 5.07 0.99
CA ALA A 145 -1.53 4.44 0.82
C ALA A 145 -2.60 5.47 0.43
N GLY A 146 -2.57 6.66 1.05
CA GLY A 146 -3.44 7.78 0.70
C GLY A 146 -3.21 8.27 -0.73
N MET A 147 -1.95 8.47 -1.15
CA MET A 147 -1.59 8.89 -2.50
C MET A 147 -2.03 7.85 -3.54
N THR A 148 -1.78 6.57 -3.28
CA THR A 148 -2.19 5.47 -4.16
C THR A 148 -3.70 5.47 -4.35
N SER A 149 -4.45 5.63 -3.25
CA SER A 149 -5.91 5.67 -3.29
C SER A 149 -6.45 6.90 -4.03
N ALA A 150 -5.80 8.05 -3.87
CA ALA A 150 -6.19 9.29 -4.57
C ALA A 150 -5.99 9.17 -6.08
N LEU A 151 -4.84 8.66 -6.54
CA LEU A 151 -4.57 8.47 -7.96
C LEU A 151 -5.52 7.43 -8.59
N LEU A 152 -5.82 6.36 -7.86
CA LEU A 152 -6.81 5.37 -8.27
C LEU A 152 -8.22 6.00 -8.38
N ALA A 153 -8.59 6.88 -7.43
CA ALA A 153 -9.86 7.62 -7.47
C ALA A 153 -9.93 8.67 -8.60
N CYS A 154 -8.77 9.17 -9.05
CA CYS A 154 -8.66 10.01 -10.26
C CYS A 154 -8.82 9.22 -11.57
N GLY A 155 -8.98 7.90 -11.51
CA GLY A 155 -9.24 7.05 -12.67
C GLY A 155 -7.99 6.43 -13.30
N LEU A 156 -6.81 6.51 -12.67
CA LEU A 156 -5.65 5.76 -13.15
C LEU A 156 -5.88 4.27 -12.90
N PRO A 157 -5.50 3.39 -13.86
CA PRO A 157 -5.49 1.95 -13.62
C PRO A 157 -4.56 1.59 -12.43
N ALA A 158 -4.84 0.51 -11.72
CA ALA A 158 -4.18 0.22 -10.44
C ALA A 158 -2.64 0.15 -10.52
N PHE A 159 -2.08 -0.44 -11.57
CA PHE A 159 -0.63 -0.52 -11.72
C PHE A 159 -0.01 0.86 -11.91
N GLU A 160 -0.57 1.69 -12.78
CA GLU A 160 -0.13 3.05 -13.06
C GLU A 160 -0.29 3.95 -11.82
N ALA A 161 -1.41 3.83 -11.10
CA ALA A 161 -1.65 4.56 -9.85
C ALA A 161 -0.58 4.19 -8.80
N ALA A 162 -0.28 2.90 -8.66
CA ALA A 162 0.76 2.42 -7.74
C ALA A 162 2.17 2.90 -8.13
N VAL A 163 2.53 2.81 -9.41
CA VAL A 163 3.84 3.28 -9.91
C VAL A 163 4.00 4.78 -9.70
N CYS A 164 3.01 5.59 -10.07
CA CYS A 164 3.03 7.04 -9.88
C CYS A 164 3.08 7.41 -8.39
N ALA A 165 2.27 6.77 -7.55
CA ALA A 165 2.24 7.04 -6.11
C ALA A 165 3.60 6.76 -5.46
N VAL A 166 4.20 5.60 -5.74
CA VAL A 166 5.49 5.21 -5.17
C VAL A 166 6.60 6.14 -5.64
N TYR A 167 6.62 6.50 -6.91
CA TYR A 167 7.60 7.45 -7.46
C TYR A 167 7.49 8.83 -6.81
N LEU A 168 6.29 9.42 -6.80
CA LEU A 168 6.05 10.75 -6.24
C LEU A 168 6.30 10.79 -4.73
N HIS A 169 5.92 9.74 -4.01
CA HIS A 169 6.18 9.61 -2.58
C HIS A 169 7.68 9.60 -2.28
N GLY A 170 8.46 8.82 -3.05
CA GLY A 170 9.92 8.80 -2.92
C GLY A 170 10.56 10.13 -3.30
N ALA A 171 10.16 10.71 -4.43
CA ALA A 171 10.69 12.01 -4.89
C ALA A 171 10.37 13.15 -3.90
N ALA A 172 9.19 13.13 -3.28
CA ALA A 172 8.84 14.08 -2.21
C ALA A 172 9.73 13.88 -0.97
N ALA A 173 10.02 12.62 -0.62
CA ALA A 173 10.93 12.31 0.48
C ALA A 173 12.36 12.80 0.20
N ASP A 174 12.85 12.65 -1.02
CA ASP A 174 14.18 13.13 -1.41
C ASP A 174 14.26 14.66 -1.29
N ARG A 175 13.21 15.37 -1.67
CA ARG A 175 13.12 16.83 -1.46
C ARG A 175 13.01 17.22 0.01
N ALA A 176 12.19 16.52 0.77
CA ALA A 176 12.07 16.78 2.22
C ALA A 176 13.40 16.53 2.92
N ALA A 177 14.14 15.49 2.55
CA ALA A 177 15.46 15.20 3.09
C ALA A 177 16.51 16.26 2.72
N ALA A 178 16.41 16.88 1.56
CA ALA A 178 17.29 17.99 1.17
C ALA A 178 17.12 19.24 2.08
N VAL A 179 15.93 19.39 2.67
CA VAL A 179 15.64 20.53 3.59
C VAL A 179 15.90 20.15 5.04
N HIS A 180 15.44 18.99 5.48
CA HIS A 180 15.41 18.59 6.90
C HIS A 180 16.47 17.55 7.26
N GLY A 181 17.19 17.00 6.27
CA GLY A 181 17.99 15.79 6.43
C GLY A 181 17.11 14.54 6.55
N GLU A 182 17.65 13.36 6.18
CA GLU A 182 16.92 12.07 6.28
C GLU A 182 16.45 11.78 7.70
N ALA A 183 17.27 12.10 8.69
CA ALA A 183 16.94 11.89 10.10
C ALA A 183 15.94 12.91 10.66
N GLY A 184 15.84 14.09 10.06
CA GLY A 184 14.98 15.20 10.54
C GLY A 184 13.61 15.20 9.88
N MET A 185 13.47 14.68 8.65
CA MET A 185 12.20 14.72 7.93
C MET A 185 11.10 13.92 8.63
N LEU A 186 9.88 14.40 8.53
CA LEU A 186 8.67 13.78 9.06
C LEU A 186 7.67 13.49 7.93
N PRO A 187 6.72 12.55 8.11
CA PRO A 187 5.75 12.23 7.06
C PRO A 187 4.93 13.42 6.55
N HIS A 188 4.67 14.42 7.39
CA HIS A 188 3.93 15.61 6.97
C HIS A 188 4.73 16.56 6.07
N ASP A 189 6.08 16.50 6.09
CA ASP A 189 6.92 17.30 5.20
C ASP A 189 6.76 16.89 3.74
N LEU A 190 6.33 15.63 3.50
CA LEU A 190 6.03 15.13 2.17
C LEU A 190 4.94 15.95 1.46
N PHE A 191 3.97 16.51 2.18
CA PHE A 191 2.89 17.28 1.57
C PHE A 191 3.38 18.58 0.94
N ALA A 192 4.26 19.31 1.64
CA ALA A 192 4.87 20.52 1.10
C ALA A 192 5.77 20.21 -0.10
N ALA A 193 6.57 19.14 0.01
CA ALA A 193 7.44 18.66 -1.07
C ALA A 193 6.64 18.23 -2.30
N LEU A 194 5.53 17.52 -2.13
CA LEU A 194 4.61 17.17 -3.22
C LEU A 194 4.02 18.40 -3.92
N GLY A 195 3.59 19.40 -3.13
CA GLY A 195 3.10 20.67 -3.67
C GLY A 195 4.12 21.33 -4.59
N THR A 196 5.40 21.33 -4.18
CA THR A 196 6.50 21.87 -4.98
C THR A 196 6.72 21.06 -6.26
N LEU A 197 6.72 19.71 -6.15
CA LEU A 197 6.84 18.83 -7.32
C LEU A 197 5.75 19.07 -8.35
N PHE A 198 4.51 19.23 -7.91
CA PHE A 198 3.40 19.53 -8.81
C PHE A 198 3.52 20.91 -9.43
N ALA A 199 3.93 21.95 -8.67
CA ALA A 199 4.11 23.29 -9.20
C ALA A 199 5.20 23.37 -10.29
N GLU A 200 6.27 22.58 -10.15
CA GLU A 200 7.38 22.55 -11.12
C GLU A 200 7.03 21.76 -12.40
N ASN A 201 6.20 20.73 -12.29
CA ASN A 201 5.86 19.82 -13.38
C ASN A 201 4.44 20.04 -13.93
N GLY A 202 3.61 20.76 -13.20
CA GLY A 202 2.24 21.13 -13.61
C GLY A 202 2.27 22.41 -14.41
N ARG A 203 2.22 22.30 -15.73
CA ARG A 203 1.93 23.39 -16.66
C ARG A 203 0.53 23.22 -17.22
#